data_f9c7ffafb995a7b65ff7da60ab79f7ff
#
_entry.id   f9c7ffafb995a7b65ff7da60ab79f7ff
#
_cell.length_a   1.000
_cell.length_b   1.000
_cell.length_c   1.000
_cell.angle_alpha   90.00
_cell.angle_beta   90.00
_cell.angle_gamma   90.00
#
_symmetry.space_group_name_H-M   'P 1'
#
loop_
_entity.id
_entity.type
_entity.pdbx_description
1 polymer ?
#
loop_
_entity_poly.entity_id
_entity_poly.type
_entity_poly.pdbx_seq_one_letter_code
_entity_poly.pdbx_strand_id
1 'polypeptide(L)'
;MKRILVPVLAGVMAAGLAASGAHAEDKKTIALVTNAAADFWTIAGRGLEKAQKEHPEYNIQLIVTGEATAAGQRRELDDLLVRGVAGISISVDDAPHATEELDKVAAKAVLITTDSDAPQSKRVAYIGTDNVAAGRQAGEEIKKALPNGGKIALFVGTLDADNAKERVQGIKESLAGTKVELVDTYTDQVDFTKAKSNMENVLVKYPDIALMSGLWSYETPLIYDAVKAAGKAGTVKIVGFDEDQRTLRGISDGTIQSTIVQQPYEFGYLSAINIIKTLNGDKSWVPADGKLIVATQVIDKSNVAEFAAKLKALLGK
;
A
#
# COMPACT_ATOMS: atom_id res chain seq x y z
N MET A 1 -67.36 66.89 -35.79
CA MET A 1 -67.20 65.79 -34.82
C MET A 1 -65.86 65.13 -35.02
N LYS A 2 -64.83 65.51 -34.22
CA LYS A 2 -63.49 64.90 -34.32
C LYS A 2 -63.29 64.05 -33.07
N ARG A 3 -63.10 62.73 -33.29
CA ARG A 3 -62.76 61.78 -32.22
C ARG A 3 -61.24 61.76 -32.05
N ILE A 4 -60.78 62.02 -30.81
CA ILE A 4 -59.39 61.98 -30.41
C ILE A 4 -59.14 60.58 -29.88
N LEU A 5 -58.21 59.83 -30.52
CA LEU A 5 -57.66 58.56 -30.01
C LEU A 5 -56.44 58.84 -29.09
N VAL A 6 -56.47 58.32 -27.88
CA VAL A 6 -55.36 58.36 -26.94
C VAL A 6 -54.65 56.96 -26.99
N PRO A 7 -53.37 56.89 -27.25
CA PRO A 7 -52.66 55.61 -27.14
C PRO A 7 -52.26 55.29 -25.70
N VAL A 8 -52.64 54.12 -25.24
CA VAL A 8 -52.17 53.52 -23.96
C VAL A 8 -50.80 52.89 -24.22
N LEU A 9 -49.78 53.40 -23.57
CA LEU A 9 -48.43 52.85 -23.54
C LEU A 9 -48.40 51.77 -22.45
N ALA A 10 -48.32 50.50 -22.87
CA ALA A 10 -48.10 49.37 -21.97
C ALA A 10 -46.58 49.20 -21.76
N GLY A 11 -46.09 49.57 -20.58
CA GLY A 11 -44.70 49.29 -20.17
C GLY A 11 -44.53 47.84 -19.78
N VAL A 12 -43.76 47.12 -20.57
CA VAL A 12 -43.28 45.76 -20.23
C VAL A 12 -42.05 45.89 -19.35
N MET A 13 -42.18 45.65 -18.03
CA MET A 13 -41.05 45.43 -17.14
C MET A 13 -40.49 44.04 -17.42
N ALA A 14 -39.36 43.95 -18.13
CA ALA A 14 -38.54 42.73 -18.22
C ALA A 14 -37.77 42.58 -16.91
N ALA A 15 -38.27 41.71 -16.00
CA ALA A 15 -37.54 41.26 -14.84
C ALA A 15 -36.44 40.27 -15.33
N GLY A 16 -35.20 40.79 -15.45
CA GLY A 16 -34.03 39.95 -15.71
C GLY A 16 -33.76 39.00 -14.54
N LEU A 17 -34.14 37.74 -14.66
CA LEU A 17 -33.62 36.68 -13.81
C LEU A 17 -32.13 36.51 -14.14
N ALA A 18 -31.26 37.11 -13.32
CA ALA A 18 -29.86 36.75 -13.22
C ALA A 18 -29.80 35.33 -12.63
N ALA A 19 -29.82 34.32 -13.47
CA ALA A 19 -29.44 32.96 -13.11
C ALA A 19 -27.96 33.03 -12.74
N SER A 20 -27.66 33.21 -11.44
CA SER A 20 -26.33 32.92 -10.90
C SER A 20 -26.09 31.41 -11.09
N GLY A 21 -25.48 31.06 -12.21
CA GLY A 21 -24.91 29.72 -12.39
C GLY A 21 -23.87 29.54 -11.29
N ALA A 22 -24.25 28.83 -10.24
CA ALA A 22 -23.27 28.28 -9.31
C ALA A 22 -22.39 27.36 -10.16
N HIS A 23 -21.23 27.86 -10.61
CA HIS A 23 -20.17 26.98 -11.08
C HIS A 23 -19.87 26.07 -9.87
N ALA A 24 -20.22 24.81 -9.97
CA ALA A 24 -19.70 23.82 -9.05
C ALA A 24 -18.17 23.92 -9.17
N GLU A 25 -17.52 24.42 -8.13
CA GLU A 25 -16.07 24.48 -8.09
C GLU A 25 -15.55 23.06 -8.30
N ASP A 26 -14.72 22.84 -9.32
CA ASP A 26 -14.20 21.52 -9.63
C ASP A 26 -13.47 20.97 -8.40
N LYS A 27 -13.93 19.82 -7.90
CA LYS A 27 -13.37 19.21 -6.70
C LYS A 27 -11.89 18.93 -6.90
N LYS A 28 -11.07 19.36 -5.95
CA LYS A 28 -9.65 19.02 -5.94
C LYS A 28 -9.48 17.49 -5.88
N THR A 29 -8.70 16.94 -6.79
CA THR A 29 -8.41 15.49 -6.83
C THR A 29 -7.21 15.14 -5.95
N ILE A 30 -7.37 14.07 -5.17
CA ILE A 30 -6.31 13.42 -4.39
C ILE A 30 -6.21 11.98 -4.87
N ALA A 31 -5.00 11.49 -5.14
CA ALA A 31 -4.77 10.14 -5.62
C ALA A 31 -3.81 9.38 -4.71
N LEU A 32 -4.09 8.09 -4.46
CA LEU A 32 -3.13 7.13 -3.96
C LEU A 32 -2.71 6.21 -5.10
N VAL A 33 -1.43 6.20 -5.44
CA VAL A 33 -0.83 5.40 -6.51
C VAL A 33 -0.14 4.17 -5.90
N THR A 34 -0.52 2.98 -6.36
CA THR A 34 0.00 1.71 -5.85
C THR A 34 1.32 1.32 -6.52
N ASN A 35 2.04 0.36 -5.92
CA ASN A 35 3.22 -0.29 -6.52
C ASN A 35 2.88 -1.58 -7.27
N ALA A 36 1.70 -2.16 -7.03
CA ALA A 36 1.26 -3.40 -7.65
C ALA A 36 -0.27 -3.53 -7.58
N ALA A 37 -0.82 -4.46 -8.35
CA ALA A 37 -2.20 -4.91 -8.20
C ALA A 37 -2.24 -6.03 -7.15
N ALA A 38 -2.65 -5.72 -5.90
CA ALA A 38 -2.76 -6.67 -4.80
C ALA A 38 -3.96 -6.34 -3.89
N ASP A 39 -4.50 -7.36 -3.19
CA ASP A 39 -5.61 -7.21 -2.25
C ASP A 39 -5.30 -6.22 -1.12
N PHE A 40 -4.02 -6.07 -0.75
CA PHE A 40 -3.50 -5.05 0.14
C PHE A 40 -4.05 -3.65 -0.19
N TRP A 41 -4.03 -3.28 -1.46
CA TRP A 41 -4.52 -1.98 -1.93
C TRP A 41 -6.03 -1.87 -1.93
N THR A 42 -6.76 -2.99 -2.01
CA THR A 42 -8.21 -3.00 -1.80
C THR A 42 -8.56 -2.57 -0.37
N ILE A 43 -7.77 -2.99 0.62
CA ILE A 43 -7.96 -2.59 2.02
C ILE A 43 -7.61 -1.10 2.20
N ALA A 44 -6.53 -0.62 1.60
CA ALA A 44 -6.17 0.81 1.59
C ALA A 44 -7.28 1.67 0.95
N GLY A 45 -7.89 1.16 -0.14
CA GLY A 45 -9.05 1.78 -0.78
C GLY A 45 -10.23 1.99 0.16
N ARG A 46 -10.49 1.08 1.13
CA ARG A 46 -11.51 1.29 2.15
C ARG A 46 -11.21 2.47 3.07
N GLY A 47 -9.92 2.71 3.36
CA GLY A 47 -9.49 3.91 4.07
C GLY A 47 -9.74 5.20 3.27
N LEU A 48 -9.46 5.17 1.95
CA LEU A 48 -9.79 6.28 1.06
C LEU A 48 -11.30 6.53 0.97
N GLU A 49 -12.13 5.47 0.90
CA GLU A 49 -13.59 5.59 0.90
C GLU A 49 -14.12 6.26 2.17
N LYS A 50 -13.52 5.97 3.33
CA LYS A 50 -13.85 6.66 4.58
C LYS A 50 -13.50 8.14 4.48
N ALA A 51 -12.29 8.47 4.04
CA ALA A 51 -11.86 9.86 3.85
C ALA A 51 -12.78 10.61 2.85
N GLN A 52 -13.18 9.95 1.74
CA GLN A 52 -14.12 10.52 0.76
C GLN A 52 -15.49 10.84 1.36
N LYS A 53 -16.01 10.00 2.27
CA LYS A 53 -17.29 10.25 2.97
C LYS A 53 -17.19 11.42 3.94
N GLU A 54 -16.06 11.60 4.60
CA GLU A 54 -15.81 12.68 5.55
C GLU A 54 -15.50 14.01 4.85
N HIS A 55 -14.95 13.94 3.63
CA HIS A 55 -14.53 15.07 2.81
C HIS A 55 -15.14 15.02 1.40
N PRO A 56 -16.47 15.18 1.28
CA PRO A 56 -17.16 15.07 -0.01
C PRO A 56 -16.81 16.21 -0.99
N GLU A 57 -16.17 17.27 -0.53
CA GLU A 57 -15.66 18.38 -1.34
C GLU A 57 -14.41 18.06 -2.16
N TYR A 58 -13.73 16.93 -1.87
CA TYR A 58 -12.61 16.40 -2.65
C TYR A 58 -13.06 15.24 -3.54
N ASN A 59 -12.23 14.89 -4.51
CA ASN A 59 -12.33 13.67 -5.31
C ASN A 59 -11.14 12.76 -4.97
N ILE A 60 -11.37 11.71 -4.17
CA ILE A 60 -10.31 10.85 -3.63
C ILE A 60 -10.30 9.53 -4.40
N GLN A 61 -9.16 9.17 -4.99
CA GLN A 61 -9.02 8.04 -5.91
C GLN A 61 -7.91 7.08 -5.50
N LEU A 62 -8.14 5.79 -5.71
CA LEU A 62 -7.10 4.76 -5.74
C LEU A 62 -6.70 4.53 -7.19
N ILE A 63 -5.43 4.69 -7.52
CA ILE A 63 -4.86 4.41 -8.84
C ILE A 63 -4.04 3.14 -8.73
N VAL A 64 -4.58 2.05 -9.24
CA VAL A 64 -3.85 0.78 -9.31
C VAL A 64 -3.01 0.79 -10.58
N THR A 65 -1.69 0.76 -10.44
CA THR A 65 -0.77 0.74 -11.57
C THR A 65 -1.00 -0.50 -12.43
N GLY A 66 -1.17 -0.30 -13.74
CA GLY A 66 -1.34 -1.40 -14.69
C GLY A 66 -0.06 -2.23 -14.89
N GLU A 67 1.10 -1.61 -14.65
CA GLU A 67 2.41 -2.23 -14.68
C GLU A 67 3.13 -1.92 -13.36
N ALA A 68 3.52 -2.96 -12.62
CA ALA A 68 4.28 -2.85 -11.38
C ALA A 68 5.77 -2.53 -11.68
N THR A 69 6.02 -1.37 -12.25
CA THR A 69 7.35 -0.88 -12.65
C THR A 69 7.46 0.62 -12.46
N ALA A 70 8.69 1.11 -12.24
CA ALA A 70 8.97 2.56 -12.18
C ALA A 70 8.46 3.32 -13.43
N ALA A 71 8.53 2.71 -14.62
CA ALA A 71 8.02 3.30 -15.85
C ALA A 71 6.49 3.37 -15.86
N GLY A 72 5.82 2.36 -15.32
CA GLY A 72 4.37 2.36 -15.12
C GLY A 72 3.94 3.48 -14.17
N GLN A 73 4.58 3.57 -13.01
CA GLN A 73 4.30 4.64 -12.04
C GLN A 73 4.53 6.03 -12.63
N ARG A 74 5.62 6.24 -13.39
CA ARG A 74 5.89 7.53 -14.04
C ARG A 74 4.74 7.94 -14.96
N ARG A 75 4.19 7.04 -15.79
CA ARG A 75 3.06 7.35 -16.67
C ARG A 75 1.82 7.78 -15.88
N GLU A 76 1.52 7.11 -14.77
CA GLU A 76 0.39 7.48 -13.90
C GLU A 76 0.60 8.86 -13.26
N LEU A 77 1.83 9.17 -12.81
CA LEU A 77 2.17 10.47 -12.23
C LEU A 77 2.04 11.60 -13.27
N ASP A 78 2.54 11.40 -14.49
CA ASP A 78 2.43 12.37 -15.58
C ASP A 78 0.97 12.65 -15.92
N ASP A 79 0.12 11.61 -16.05
CA ASP A 79 -1.31 11.77 -16.30
C ASP A 79 -2.04 12.52 -15.18
N LEU A 80 -1.74 12.18 -13.91
CA LEU A 80 -2.29 12.88 -12.77
C LEU A 80 -1.90 14.36 -12.75
N LEU A 81 -0.65 14.69 -13.08
CA LEU A 81 -0.18 16.07 -13.18
C LEU A 81 -0.84 16.85 -14.31
N VAL A 82 -1.08 16.21 -15.47
CA VAL A 82 -1.81 16.82 -16.60
C VAL A 82 -3.25 17.12 -16.21
N ARG A 83 -3.89 16.25 -15.42
CA ARG A 83 -5.25 16.44 -14.90
C ARG A 83 -5.35 17.43 -13.75
N GLY A 84 -4.24 18.03 -13.31
CA GLY A 84 -4.21 19.04 -12.24
C GLY A 84 -4.52 18.46 -10.85
N VAL A 85 -4.02 17.24 -10.54
CA VAL A 85 -4.18 16.64 -9.21
C VAL A 85 -3.64 17.57 -8.13
N ALA A 86 -4.35 17.69 -7.00
CA ALA A 86 -3.95 18.55 -5.90
C ALA A 86 -2.98 17.86 -4.91
N GLY A 87 -3.06 16.53 -4.80
CA GLY A 87 -2.19 15.76 -3.93
C GLY A 87 -2.07 14.31 -4.35
N ILE A 88 -0.89 13.76 -4.17
CA ILE A 88 -0.54 12.37 -4.48
C ILE A 88 0.08 11.74 -3.25
N SER A 89 -0.41 10.54 -2.89
CA SER A 89 0.28 9.57 -2.07
C SER A 89 0.74 8.42 -2.96
N ILE A 90 1.98 7.94 -2.81
CA ILE A 90 2.52 6.90 -3.68
C ILE A 90 3.35 5.88 -2.89
N SER A 91 3.17 4.59 -3.20
CA SER A 91 4.12 3.54 -2.82
C SER A 91 5.16 3.37 -3.92
N VAL A 92 6.41 3.71 -3.64
CA VAL A 92 7.45 3.88 -4.67
C VAL A 92 8.13 2.55 -5.01
N ASP A 93 8.14 2.17 -6.29
CA ASP A 93 8.75 0.92 -6.78
C ASP A 93 10.28 0.96 -6.80
N ASP A 94 10.84 2.09 -7.20
CA ASP A 94 12.29 2.28 -7.41
C ASP A 94 12.72 3.63 -6.83
N ALA A 95 12.92 3.68 -5.52
CA ALA A 95 13.26 4.90 -4.80
C ALA A 95 14.53 5.59 -5.31
N PRO A 96 15.65 4.87 -5.64
CA PRO A 96 16.85 5.48 -6.17
C PRO A 96 16.66 6.28 -7.47
N HIS A 97 15.79 5.82 -8.37
CA HIS A 97 15.58 6.41 -9.69
C HIS A 97 14.33 7.28 -9.80
N ALA A 98 13.44 7.24 -8.81
CA ALA A 98 12.18 7.99 -8.80
C ALA A 98 12.32 9.45 -8.33
N THR A 99 13.45 9.82 -7.68
CA THR A 99 13.61 11.11 -6.99
C THR A 99 13.28 12.31 -7.88
N GLU A 100 13.82 12.36 -9.11
CA GLU A 100 13.59 13.48 -10.02
C GLU A 100 12.09 13.62 -10.39
N GLU A 101 11.42 12.49 -10.64
CA GLU A 101 10.01 12.49 -11.00
C GLU A 101 9.13 12.90 -9.83
N LEU A 102 9.41 12.37 -8.65
CA LEU A 102 8.72 12.74 -7.42
C LEU A 102 8.92 14.23 -7.07
N ASP A 103 10.08 14.78 -7.34
CA ASP A 103 10.37 16.21 -7.15
C ASP A 103 9.56 17.09 -8.13
N LYS A 104 9.32 16.63 -9.37
CA LYS A 104 8.40 17.30 -10.31
C LYS A 104 6.97 17.29 -9.79
N VAL A 105 6.52 16.16 -9.20
CA VAL A 105 5.22 16.08 -8.52
C VAL A 105 5.15 17.06 -7.36
N ALA A 106 6.15 17.05 -6.47
CA ALA A 106 6.20 17.92 -5.29
C ALA A 106 6.21 19.41 -5.62
N ALA A 107 6.66 19.80 -6.83
CA ALA A 107 6.64 21.18 -7.30
C ALA A 107 5.22 21.65 -7.72
N LYS A 108 4.28 20.73 -7.97
CA LYS A 108 2.93 21.02 -8.50
C LYS A 108 1.79 20.58 -7.60
N ALA A 109 2.02 19.58 -6.76
CA ALA A 109 1.02 18.96 -5.90
C ALA A 109 1.62 18.60 -4.53
N VAL A 110 0.76 18.37 -3.53
CA VAL A 110 1.20 17.78 -2.26
C VAL A 110 1.65 16.36 -2.52
N LEU A 111 2.89 16.02 -2.19
CA LEU A 111 3.45 14.68 -2.32
C LEU A 111 3.66 14.05 -0.94
N ILE A 112 3.09 12.88 -0.74
CA ILE A 112 3.34 11.97 0.38
C ILE A 112 3.80 10.63 -0.21
N THR A 113 4.75 9.95 0.43
CA THR A 113 5.02 8.55 0.16
C THR A 113 4.31 7.67 1.18
N THR A 114 3.86 6.48 0.77
CA THR A 114 3.21 5.53 1.67
C THR A 114 3.68 4.10 1.38
N ASP A 115 3.66 3.20 2.37
CA ASP A 115 4.09 1.81 2.26
C ASP A 115 5.57 1.63 1.88
N SER A 116 6.00 2.09 0.71
CA SER A 116 7.40 2.16 0.28
C SER A 116 7.83 3.62 0.11
N ASP A 117 8.92 4.01 0.77
CA ASP A 117 9.41 5.39 0.83
C ASP A 117 10.36 5.75 -0.32
N ALA A 118 10.58 7.04 -0.52
CA ALA A 118 11.66 7.64 -1.31
C ALA A 118 12.23 8.84 -0.54
N PRO A 119 13.07 8.60 0.46
CA PRO A 119 13.50 9.63 1.42
C PRO A 119 14.32 10.76 0.82
N GLN A 120 14.90 10.55 -0.37
CA GLN A 120 15.66 11.58 -1.09
C GLN A 120 14.76 12.56 -1.87
N SER A 121 13.45 12.27 -2.01
CA SER A 121 12.50 13.14 -2.69
C SER A 121 12.02 14.28 -1.80
N LYS A 122 11.42 15.30 -2.43
CA LYS A 122 10.80 16.45 -1.74
C LYS A 122 9.40 16.14 -1.19
N ARG A 123 9.14 14.90 -0.84
CA ARG A 123 7.87 14.54 -0.18
C ARG A 123 7.68 15.29 1.13
N VAL A 124 6.43 15.57 1.49
CA VAL A 124 6.08 16.19 2.78
C VAL A 124 6.39 15.24 3.94
N ALA A 125 5.97 13.98 3.82
CA ALA A 125 6.22 12.93 4.79
C ALA A 125 6.05 11.54 4.15
N TYR A 126 6.56 10.52 4.84
CA TYR A 126 6.21 9.13 4.66
C TYR A 126 5.11 8.72 5.65
N ILE A 127 4.13 7.94 5.19
CA ILE A 127 3.10 7.32 6.03
C ILE A 127 3.14 5.81 5.79
N GLY A 128 3.53 5.05 6.80
CA GLY A 128 3.66 3.60 6.61
C GLY A 128 4.30 2.88 7.77
N THR A 129 4.86 1.73 7.48
CA THR A 129 5.53 0.84 8.43
C THR A 129 6.99 1.25 8.64
N ASP A 130 7.51 1.13 9.86
CA ASP A 130 8.95 0.97 10.08
C ASP A 130 9.35 -0.44 9.58
N ASN A 131 9.81 -0.51 8.33
CA ASN A 131 10.07 -1.78 7.68
C ASN A 131 11.29 -2.52 8.23
N VAL A 132 12.27 -1.82 8.80
CA VAL A 132 13.38 -2.47 9.52
C VAL A 132 12.86 -3.14 10.79
N ALA A 133 12.01 -2.45 11.56
CA ALA A 133 11.39 -3.02 12.75
C ALA A 133 10.46 -4.20 12.40
N ALA A 134 9.66 -4.09 11.32
CA ALA A 134 8.83 -5.19 10.83
C ALA A 134 9.67 -6.39 10.38
N GLY A 135 10.80 -6.15 9.72
CA GLY A 135 11.78 -7.20 9.38
C GLY A 135 12.36 -7.88 10.62
N ARG A 136 12.69 -7.12 11.67
CA ARG A 136 13.12 -7.71 12.95
C ARG A 136 12.02 -8.55 13.60
N GLN A 137 10.75 -8.12 13.55
CA GLN A 137 9.61 -8.91 14.03
C GLN A 137 9.51 -10.24 13.25
N ALA A 138 9.63 -10.21 11.92
CA ALA A 138 9.65 -11.43 11.11
C ALA A 138 10.84 -12.33 11.49
N GLY A 139 12.01 -11.77 11.72
CA GLY A 139 13.17 -12.50 12.19
C GLY A 139 12.96 -13.17 13.55
N GLU A 140 12.26 -12.51 14.49
CA GLU A 140 11.88 -13.13 15.78
C GLU A 140 10.92 -14.31 15.56
N GLU A 141 9.93 -14.19 14.67
CA GLU A 141 9.03 -15.29 14.32
C GLU A 141 9.78 -16.46 13.66
N ILE A 142 10.76 -16.16 12.80
CA ILE A 142 11.64 -17.19 12.19
C ILE A 142 12.45 -17.92 13.29
N LYS A 143 13.01 -17.21 14.27
CA LYS A 143 13.73 -17.84 15.40
C LYS A 143 12.81 -18.75 16.24
N LYS A 144 11.58 -18.31 16.50
CA LYS A 144 10.57 -19.14 17.19
C LYS A 144 10.23 -20.40 16.40
N ALA A 145 10.12 -20.30 15.07
CA ALA A 145 9.84 -21.42 14.19
C ALA A 145 11.03 -22.38 14.06
N LEU A 146 12.26 -21.87 14.17
CA LEU A 146 13.51 -22.60 13.97
C LEU A 146 14.47 -22.46 15.16
N PRO A 147 14.12 -22.95 16.37
CA PRO A 147 14.95 -22.78 17.57
C PRO A 147 16.33 -23.45 17.46
N ASN A 148 16.49 -24.44 16.59
CA ASN A 148 17.75 -25.14 16.34
C ASN A 148 18.50 -24.63 15.11
N GLY A 149 17.97 -23.60 14.43
CA GLY A 149 18.47 -23.09 13.15
C GLY A 149 17.93 -23.86 11.95
N GLY A 150 18.51 -23.59 10.79
CA GLY A 150 18.14 -24.22 9.51
C GLY A 150 18.21 -23.24 8.35
N LYS A 151 18.10 -23.75 7.14
CA LYS A 151 18.14 -22.96 5.91
C LYS A 151 16.82 -22.28 5.66
N ILE A 152 16.86 -20.99 5.31
CA ILE A 152 15.68 -20.21 4.94
C ILE A 152 15.85 -19.53 3.59
N ALA A 153 14.75 -19.28 2.89
CA ALA A 153 14.70 -18.47 1.69
C ALA A 153 13.66 -17.35 1.85
N LEU A 154 13.98 -16.16 1.33
CA LEU A 154 13.08 -15.01 1.29
C LEU A 154 12.59 -14.79 -0.15
N PHE A 155 11.35 -14.30 -0.28
CA PHE A 155 10.70 -14.00 -1.56
C PHE A 155 10.09 -12.61 -1.51
N VAL A 156 10.30 -11.83 -2.58
CA VAL A 156 9.82 -10.45 -2.68
C VAL A 156 9.72 -10.02 -4.15
N GLY A 157 8.84 -9.08 -4.48
CA GLY A 157 8.67 -8.60 -5.84
C GLY A 157 9.96 -8.01 -6.41
N THR A 158 10.53 -7.02 -5.74
CA THR A 158 11.79 -6.38 -6.13
C THR A 158 12.59 -5.91 -4.91
N LEU A 159 13.92 -5.89 -5.05
CA LEU A 159 14.81 -5.27 -4.07
C LEU A 159 15.13 -3.81 -4.39
N ASP A 160 14.48 -3.19 -5.38
CA ASP A 160 14.63 -1.77 -5.69
C ASP A 160 13.72 -0.92 -4.78
N ALA A 161 12.62 -1.48 -4.30
CA ALA A 161 11.73 -0.86 -3.31
C ALA A 161 12.37 -0.83 -1.91
N ASP A 162 12.26 0.32 -1.23
CA ASP A 162 12.88 0.51 0.09
C ASP A 162 12.27 -0.41 1.14
N ASN A 163 10.94 -0.63 1.14
CA ASN A 163 10.29 -1.53 2.08
C ASN A 163 10.86 -2.96 2.02
N ALA A 164 11.17 -3.45 0.81
CA ALA A 164 11.77 -4.77 0.62
C ALA A 164 13.19 -4.85 1.20
N LYS A 165 14.04 -3.87 0.88
CA LYS A 165 15.42 -3.79 1.42
C LYS A 165 15.43 -3.73 2.94
N GLU A 166 14.58 -2.87 3.52
CA GLU A 166 14.48 -2.64 4.95
C GLU A 166 13.99 -3.89 5.69
N ARG A 167 12.99 -4.62 5.14
CA ARG A 167 12.52 -5.90 5.71
C ARG A 167 13.61 -6.95 5.70
N VAL A 168 14.33 -7.11 4.58
CA VAL A 168 15.49 -8.02 4.49
C VAL A 168 16.58 -7.63 5.48
N GLN A 169 16.88 -6.34 5.63
CA GLN A 169 17.82 -5.84 6.62
C GLN A 169 17.40 -6.24 8.04
N GLY A 170 16.16 -5.94 8.43
CA GLY A 170 15.65 -6.25 9.77
C GLY A 170 15.67 -7.74 10.09
N ILE A 171 15.32 -8.59 9.11
CA ILE A 171 15.43 -10.05 9.24
C ILE A 171 16.89 -10.46 9.49
N LYS A 172 17.83 -9.99 8.67
CA LYS A 172 19.26 -10.30 8.81
C LYS A 172 19.81 -9.85 10.17
N GLU A 173 19.43 -8.65 10.63
CA GLU A 173 19.83 -8.14 11.95
C GLU A 173 19.32 -9.04 13.08
N SER A 174 18.05 -9.45 13.04
CA SER A 174 17.46 -10.34 14.05
C SER A 174 18.07 -11.73 14.04
N LEU A 175 18.47 -12.26 12.89
CA LEU A 175 19.04 -13.59 12.75
C LEU A 175 20.56 -13.65 13.00
N ALA A 176 21.21 -12.49 13.18
CA ALA A 176 22.66 -12.43 13.42
C ALA A 176 23.06 -13.25 14.67
N GLY A 177 24.09 -14.08 14.51
CA GLY A 177 24.57 -14.96 15.60
C GLY A 177 23.73 -16.20 15.86
N THR A 178 22.63 -16.42 15.14
CA THR A 178 21.86 -17.66 15.20
C THR A 178 22.43 -18.74 14.26
N LYS A 179 21.84 -19.94 14.31
CA LYS A 179 22.16 -21.03 13.36
C LYS A 179 21.23 -21.03 12.12
N VAL A 180 20.49 -19.93 11.91
CA VAL A 180 19.64 -19.78 10.72
C VAL A 180 20.50 -19.27 9.57
N GLU A 181 20.44 -19.97 8.42
CA GLU A 181 21.20 -19.67 7.21
C GLU A 181 20.24 -19.13 6.13
N LEU A 182 20.37 -17.85 5.76
CA LEU A 182 19.67 -17.31 4.59
C LEU A 182 20.38 -17.78 3.30
N VAL A 183 19.75 -18.69 2.55
CA VAL A 183 20.34 -19.21 1.31
C VAL A 183 20.24 -18.22 0.16
N ASP A 184 19.14 -17.47 0.06
CA ASP A 184 18.96 -16.40 -0.94
C ASP A 184 17.70 -15.58 -0.67
N THR A 185 17.60 -14.43 -1.37
CA THR A 185 16.38 -13.62 -1.51
C THR A 185 15.98 -13.61 -2.99
N TYR A 186 14.85 -14.24 -3.31
CA TYR A 186 14.35 -14.41 -4.67
C TYR A 186 13.41 -13.28 -5.06
N THR A 187 13.63 -12.67 -6.23
CA THR A 187 12.77 -11.63 -6.78
C THR A 187 11.99 -12.13 -7.98
N ASP A 188 10.76 -11.68 -8.14
CA ASP A 188 9.87 -12.12 -9.22
C ASP A 188 9.36 -10.98 -10.12
N GLN A 189 9.60 -9.72 -9.75
CA GLN A 189 9.12 -8.52 -10.46
C GLN A 189 7.59 -8.45 -10.54
N VAL A 190 6.91 -8.94 -9.49
CA VAL A 190 5.45 -9.04 -9.40
C VAL A 190 4.83 -9.96 -10.48
N ASP A 191 5.64 -10.84 -11.08
CA ASP A 191 5.17 -11.91 -11.94
C ASP A 191 4.86 -13.16 -11.09
N PHE A 192 3.58 -13.44 -10.89
CA PHE A 192 3.11 -14.56 -10.06
C PHE A 192 3.52 -15.93 -10.59
N THR A 193 3.73 -16.06 -11.90
CA THR A 193 4.26 -17.30 -12.51
C THR A 193 5.71 -17.50 -12.12
N LYS A 194 6.51 -16.43 -12.18
CA LYS A 194 7.90 -16.43 -11.76
C LYS A 194 8.02 -16.64 -10.24
N ALA A 195 7.17 -15.99 -9.44
CA ALA A 195 7.11 -16.19 -8.00
C ALA A 195 6.90 -17.67 -7.66
N LYS A 196 5.86 -18.29 -8.24
CA LYS A 196 5.58 -19.72 -8.05
C LYS A 196 6.75 -20.61 -8.47
N SER A 197 7.35 -20.35 -9.65
CA SER A 197 8.51 -21.09 -10.14
C SER A 197 9.71 -20.98 -9.20
N ASN A 198 9.99 -19.79 -8.66
CA ASN A 198 11.05 -19.57 -7.67
C ASN A 198 10.83 -20.44 -6.43
N MET A 199 9.60 -20.49 -5.91
CA MET A 199 9.25 -21.26 -4.71
C MET A 199 9.39 -22.77 -4.94
N GLU A 200 8.89 -23.28 -6.07
CA GLU A 200 9.02 -24.69 -6.46
C GLU A 200 10.50 -25.07 -6.65
N ASN A 201 11.29 -24.21 -7.30
CA ASN A 201 12.73 -24.42 -7.49
C ASN A 201 13.51 -24.47 -6.17
N VAL A 202 13.16 -23.62 -5.20
CA VAL A 202 13.77 -23.65 -3.86
C VAL A 202 13.48 -24.97 -3.16
N LEU A 203 12.24 -25.48 -3.21
CA LEU A 203 11.84 -26.74 -2.61
C LEU A 203 12.57 -27.96 -3.21
N VAL A 204 12.98 -27.87 -4.48
CA VAL A 204 13.77 -28.91 -5.18
C VAL A 204 15.26 -28.73 -4.91
N LYS A 205 15.79 -27.51 -5.06
CA LYS A 205 17.22 -27.19 -4.94
C LYS A 205 17.74 -27.38 -3.50
N TYR A 206 16.90 -27.12 -2.52
CA TYR A 206 17.23 -27.23 -1.10
C TYR A 206 16.28 -28.24 -0.42
N PRO A 207 16.54 -29.55 -0.52
CA PRO A 207 15.68 -30.56 0.10
C PRO A 207 15.55 -30.39 1.62
N ASP A 208 16.55 -29.76 2.24
CA ASP A 208 16.68 -29.44 3.67
C ASP A 208 16.24 -28.02 4.03
N ILE A 209 15.56 -27.31 3.12
CA ILE A 209 14.99 -25.99 3.44
C ILE A 209 14.04 -26.11 4.64
N ALA A 210 14.26 -25.33 5.68
CA ALA A 210 13.51 -25.36 6.92
C ALA A 210 12.38 -24.35 6.97
N LEU A 211 12.55 -23.20 6.27
CA LEU A 211 11.53 -22.14 6.26
C LEU A 211 11.60 -21.32 4.96
N MET A 212 10.43 -20.90 4.50
CA MET A 212 10.25 -19.95 3.42
C MET A 212 9.46 -18.74 3.91
N SER A 213 9.86 -17.50 3.51
CA SER A 213 9.20 -16.28 3.96
C SER A 213 8.90 -15.36 2.80
N GLY A 214 7.62 -14.98 2.65
CA GLY A 214 7.16 -13.96 1.70
C GLY A 214 7.18 -12.59 2.37
N LEU A 215 7.75 -11.59 1.70
CA LEU A 215 7.93 -10.25 2.27
C LEU A 215 6.86 -9.25 1.79
N TRP A 216 6.10 -9.57 0.75
CA TRP A 216 4.91 -8.84 0.31
C TRP A 216 3.67 -9.73 0.38
N SER A 217 2.49 -9.14 0.30
CA SER A 217 1.22 -9.80 0.59
C SER A 217 0.92 -11.04 -0.26
N TYR A 218 1.35 -11.07 -1.53
CA TYR A 218 1.03 -12.14 -2.47
C TYR A 218 1.99 -13.34 -2.41
N GLU A 219 3.22 -13.18 -1.89
CA GLU A 219 4.17 -14.29 -1.83
C GLU A 219 3.78 -15.34 -0.78
N THR A 220 3.34 -14.90 0.40
CA THR A 220 3.00 -15.84 1.49
C THR A 220 1.95 -16.88 1.07
N PRO A 221 0.81 -16.50 0.43
CA PRO A 221 -0.15 -17.48 -0.05
C PRO A 221 0.38 -18.35 -1.20
N LEU A 222 1.30 -17.85 -2.04
CA LEU A 222 1.94 -18.67 -3.07
C LEU A 222 2.91 -19.69 -2.47
N ILE A 223 3.67 -19.31 -1.42
CA ILE A 223 4.51 -20.24 -0.65
C ILE A 223 3.65 -21.33 -0.01
N TYR A 224 2.54 -20.96 0.62
CA TYR A 224 1.59 -21.89 1.21
C TYR A 224 1.13 -22.95 0.20
N ASP A 225 0.72 -22.50 -0.99
CA ASP A 225 0.26 -23.38 -2.07
C ASP A 225 1.41 -24.30 -2.56
N ALA A 226 2.63 -23.75 -2.78
CA ALA A 226 3.80 -24.53 -3.22
C ALA A 226 4.23 -25.59 -2.19
N VAL A 227 4.29 -25.24 -0.92
CA VAL A 227 4.66 -26.15 0.19
C VAL A 227 3.63 -27.27 0.33
N LYS A 228 2.33 -26.97 0.19
CA LYS A 228 1.27 -28.01 0.22
C LYS A 228 1.34 -28.92 -0.99
N ALA A 229 1.53 -28.37 -2.20
CA ALA A 229 1.64 -29.15 -3.43
C ALA A 229 2.86 -30.09 -3.41
N ALA A 230 3.96 -29.67 -2.78
CA ALA A 230 5.17 -30.50 -2.60
C ALA A 230 5.05 -31.54 -1.46
N GLY A 231 3.92 -31.61 -0.74
CA GLY A 231 3.73 -32.51 0.40
C GLY A 231 4.60 -32.16 1.62
N LYS A 232 5.12 -30.93 1.70
CA LYS A 232 6.04 -30.47 2.76
C LYS A 232 5.36 -29.65 3.86
N ALA A 233 4.01 -29.60 3.89
CA ALA A 233 3.27 -28.94 4.95
C ALA A 233 3.65 -29.49 6.33
N GLY A 234 3.95 -28.59 7.28
CA GLY A 234 4.44 -28.95 8.61
C GLY A 234 5.95 -29.20 8.70
N THR A 235 6.61 -29.63 7.62
CA THR A 235 8.07 -29.82 7.56
C THR A 235 8.76 -28.49 7.22
N VAL A 236 8.35 -27.83 6.15
CA VAL A 236 8.80 -26.48 5.81
C VAL A 236 7.91 -25.48 6.54
N LYS A 237 8.49 -24.66 7.39
CA LYS A 237 7.79 -23.57 8.11
C LYS A 237 7.56 -22.38 7.19
N ILE A 238 6.55 -21.57 7.48
CA ILE A 238 6.24 -20.37 6.73
C ILE A 238 6.03 -19.21 7.72
N VAL A 239 6.76 -18.13 7.50
CA VAL A 239 6.52 -16.81 8.14
C VAL A 239 6.27 -15.84 7.01
N GLY A 240 5.26 -14.97 7.14
CA GLY A 240 4.86 -14.11 6.05
C GLY A 240 4.66 -12.66 6.43
N PHE A 241 4.21 -11.91 5.44
CA PHE A 241 3.70 -10.57 5.60
C PHE A 241 2.26 -10.48 5.09
N ASP A 242 1.52 -9.57 5.70
CA ASP A 242 0.17 -9.15 5.35
C ASP A 242 -0.93 -10.21 5.51
N GLU A 243 -2.16 -9.86 5.12
CA GLU A 243 -3.39 -10.52 5.54
C GLU A 243 -4.20 -11.16 4.39
N ASP A 244 -3.53 -11.73 3.37
CA ASP A 244 -4.25 -12.51 2.35
C ASP A 244 -5.09 -13.62 3.01
N GLN A 245 -6.28 -13.89 2.47
CA GLN A 245 -7.20 -14.90 3.04
C GLN A 245 -6.60 -16.31 3.11
N ARG A 246 -5.72 -16.68 2.17
CA ARG A 246 -5.02 -17.97 2.18
C ARG A 246 -3.94 -17.99 3.27
N THR A 247 -3.26 -16.85 3.50
CA THR A 247 -2.33 -16.68 4.62
C THR A 247 -3.05 -16.90 5.95
N LEU A 248 -4.19 -16.23 6.18
CA LEU A 248 -4.96 -16.39 7.42
C LEU A 248 -5.50 -17.81 7.59
N ARG A 249 -5.92 -18.47 6.50
CA ARG A 249 -6.30 -19.89 6.53
C ARG A 249 -5.13 -20.78 6.88
N GLY A 250 -3.96 -20.54 6.28
CA GLY A 250 -2.74 -21.29 6.56
C GLY A 250 -2.26 -21.17 8.00
N ILE A 251 -2.46 -20.00 8.64
CA ILE A 251 -2.24 -19.82 10.08
C ILE A 251 -3.28 -20.63 10.88
N SER A 252 -4.55 -20.57 10.47
CA SER A 252 -5.64 -21.29 11.14
C SER A 252 -5.47 -22.81 11.07
N ASP A 253 -4.99 -23.38 9.94
CA ASP A 253 -4.73 -24.81 9.79
C ASP A 253 -3.36 -25.25 10.31
N GLY A 254 -2.49 -24.31 10.72
CA GLY A 254 -1.17 -24.56 11.29
C GLY A 254 -0.06 -24.80 10.26
N THR A 255 -0.29 -24.61 8.96
CA THR A 255 0.73 -24.69 7.91
C THR A 255 1.64 -23.46 7.92
N ILE A 256 1.06 -22.27 8.17
CA ILE A 256 1.80 -21.00 8.33
C ILE A 256 1.97 -20.72 9.82
N GLN A 257 3.18 -20.36 10.22
CA GLN A 257 3.53 -20.07 11.62
C GLN A 257 2.91 -18.75 12.07
N SER A 258 3.18 -17.70 11.32
CA SER A 258 2.71 -16.33 11.59
C SER A 258 2.86 -15.43 10.36
N THR A 259 2.23 -14.27 10.42
CA THR A 259 2.41 -13.19 9.44
C THR A 259 2.54 -11.84 10.17
N ILE A 260 3.36 -10.95 9.61
CA ILE A 260 3.52 -9.57 10.07
C ILE A 260 2.56 -8.70 9.27
N VAL A 261 1.49 -8.24 9.91
CA VAL A 261 0.44 -7.46 9.24
C VAL A 261 0.70 -5.98 9.40
N GLN A 262 0.64 -5.26 8.30
CA GLN A 262 0.63 -3.81 8.23
C GLN A 262 -0.81 -3.29 8.42
N GLN A 263 -1.01 -1.98 8.30
CA GLN A 263 -2.31 -1.34 8.46
C GLN A 263 -2.71 -0.59 7.17
N PRO A 264 -2.93 -1.29 6.03
CA PRO A 264 -3.18 -0.63 4.75
C PRO A 264 -4.42 0.28 4.77
N TYR A 265 -5.44 -0.05 5.54
CA TYR A 265 -6.59 0.83 5.75
C TYR A 265 -6.18 2.20 6.29
N GLU A 266 -5.32 2.21 7.32
CA GLU A 266 -4.79 3.45 7.90
C GLU A 266 -3.90 4.20 6.90
N PHE A 267 -3.13 3.48 6.07
CA PHE A 267 -2.32 4.11 5.02
C PHE A 267 -3.18 4.90 4.05
N GLY A 268 -4.27 4.30 3.56
CA GLY A 268 -5.21 4.99 2.67
C GLY A 268 -5.88 6.18 3.35
N TYR A 269 -6.45 5.96 4.53
CA TYR A 269 -7.15 7.02 5.28
C TYR A 269 -6.23 8.19 5.64
N LEU A 270 -5.09 7.90 6.29
CA LEU A 270 -4.15 8.92 6.74
C LEU A 270 -3.50 9.67 5.56
N SER A 271 -3.23 8.99 4.43
CA SER A 271 -2.73 9.65 3.22
C SER A 271 -3.69 10.73 2.74
N ALA A 272 -4.97 10.40 2.57
CA ALA A 272 -5.97 11.36 2.11
C ALA A 272 -6.15 12.51 3.10
N ILE A 273 -6.36 12.22 4.39
CA ILE A 273 -6.59 13.23 5.43
C ILE A 273 -5.39 14.17 5.57
N ASN A 274 -4.16 13.66 5.52
CA ASN A 274 -2.98 14.49 5.70
C ASN A 274 -2.61 15.29 4.44
N ILE A 275 -2.97 14.81 3.25
CA ILE A 275 -2.96 15.65 2.03
C ILE A 275 -3.95 16.79 2.18
N ILE A 276 -5.19 16.54 2.62
CA ILE A 276 -6.22 17.57 2.85
C ILE A 276 -5.74 18.61 3.87
N LYS A 277 -5.20 18.18 5.01
CA LYS A 277 -4.61 19.07 6.01
C LYS A 277 -3.54 19.97 5.40
N THR A 278 -2.63 19.37 4.63
CA THR A 278 -1.51 20.08 3.99
C THR A 278 -2.01 21.10 2.96
N LEU A 279 -3.03 20.75 2.16
CA LEU A 279 -3.68 21.66 1.22
C LEU A 279 -4.35 22.86 1.91
N ASN A 280 -4.79 22.69 3.17
CA ASN A 280 -5.38 23.72 4.02
C ASN A 280 -4.33 24.45 4.88
N GLY A 281 -3.03 24.22 4.64
CA GLY A 281 -1.92 24.89 5.33
C GLY A 281 -1.51 24.26 6.66
N ASP A 282 -2.16 23.17 7.09
CA ASP A 282 -1.81 22.46 8.33
C ASP A 282 -0.77 21.35 8.05
N LYS A 283 0.43 21.54 8.58
CA LYS A 283 1.53 20.56 8.57
C LYS A 283 1.91 20.09 9.98
N SER A 284 1.10 20.38 11.00
CA SER A 284 1.37 19.99 12.38
C SER A 284 1.39 18.47 12.60
N TRP A 285 0.82 17.70 11.67
CA TRP A 285 0.79 16.26 11.64
C TRP A 285 2.13 15.61 11.21
N VAL A 286 3.06 16.38 10.63
CA VAL A 286 4.35 15.88 10.12
C VAL A 286 5.31 15.70 11.28
N PRO A 287 5.78 14.47 11.58
CA PRO A 287 6.79 14.25 12.61
C PRO A 287 8.14 14.89 12.26
N ALA A 288 8.99 15.14 13.26
CA ALA A 288 10.27 15.81 13.08
C ALA A 288 11.23 15.08 12.10
N ASP A 289 11.13 13.76 12.03
CA ASP A 289 11.88 12.91 11.10
C ASP A 289 11.19 12.70 9.74
N GLY A 290 10.01 13.31 9.55
CA GLY A 290 9.22 13.18 8.33
C GLY A 290 8.58 11.80 8.13
N LYS A 291 8.43 10.99 9.19
CA LYS A 291 7.87 9.62 9.11
C LYS A 291 6.70 9.43 10.09
N LEU A 292 5.49 9.34 9.58
CA LEU A 292 4.31 8.94 10.36
C LEU A 292 4.21 7.41 10.35
N ILE A 293 4.74 6.79 11.39
CA ILE A 293 4.80 5.33 11.49
C ILE A 293 3.49 4.77 12.02
N VAL A 294 2.97 3.79 11.30
CA VAL A 294 1.81 2.98 11.67
C VAL A 294 2.30 1.59 12.10
N ALA A 295 1.99 1.20 13.32
CA ALA A 295 2.50 -0.03 13.91
C ALA A 295 2.00 -1.29 13.19
N THR A 296 2.87 -2.30 13.08
CA THR A 296 2.53 -3.64 12.62
C THR A 296 1.97 -4.51 13.74
N GLN A 297 1.31 -5.61 13.36
CA GLN A 297 0.82 -6.63 14.28
C GLN A 297 1.27 -8.01 13.83
N VAL A 298 1.75 -8.83 14.76
CA VAL A 298 2.00 -10.26 14.51
C VAL A 298 0.68 -11.02 14.63
N ILE A 299 0.32 -11.73 13.56
CA ILE A 299 -0.84 -12.63 13.54
C ILE A 299 -0.35 -14.06 13.51
N ASP A 300 -0.76 -14.82 14.52
CA ASP A 300 -0.45 -16.23 14.69
C ASP A 300 -1.73 -17.03 15.07
N LYS A 301 -1.55 -18.28 15.43
CA LYS A 301 -2.65 -19.18 15.82
C LYS A 301 -3.52 -18.64 16.96
N SER A 302 -2.96 -17.82 17.84
CA SER A 302 -3.67 -17.33 19.03
C SER A 302 -4.66 -16.22 18.74
N ASN A 303 -4.44 -15.41 17.68
CA ASN A 303 -5.22 -14.21 17.37
C ASN A 303 -5.81 -14.16 15.96
N VAL A 304 -5.48 -15.12 15.08
CA VAL A 304 -5.94 -15.10 13.67
C VAL A 304 -7.46 -15.09 13.52
N ALA A 305 -8.20 -15.77 14.39
CA ALA A 305 -9.66 -15.84 14.28
C ALA A 305 -10.32 -14.47 14.55
N GLU A 306 -9.86 -13.76 15.58
CA GLU A 306 -10.33 -12.41 15.91
C GLU A 306 -9.93 -11.42 14.80
N PHE A 307 -8.69 -11.49 14.34
CA PHE A 307 -8.19 -10.63 13.27
C PHE A 307 -8.99 -10.83 11.97
N ALA A 308 -9.20 -12.07 11.54
CA ALA A 308 -9.97 -12.39 10.33
C ALA A 308 -11.42 -11.88 10.40
N ALA A 309 -12.07 -11.95 11.59
CA ALA A 309 -13.40 -11.40 11.78
C ALA A 309 -13.44 -9.88 11.65
N LYS A 310 -12.47 -9.17 12.23
CA LYS A 310 -12.31 -7.71 12.10
C LYS A 310 -12.07 -7.30 10.65
N LEU A 311 -11.17 -7.99 9.95
CA LEU A 311 -10.86 -7.73 8.53
C LEU A 311 -12.10 -7.94 7.65
N LYS A 312 -12.85 -9.03 7.88
CA LYS A 312 -14.10 -9.30 7.15
C LYS A 312 -15.12 -8.17 7.33
N ALA A 313 -15.31 -7.70 8.56
CA ALA A 313 -16.21 -6.58 8.86
C ALA A 313 -15.75 -5.29 8.17
N LEU A 314 -14.44 -5.00 8.17
CA LEU A 314 -13.85 -3.84 7.50
C LEU A 314 -14.09 -3.87 5.98
N LEU A 315 -14.02 -5.04 5.37
CA LEU A 315 -14.23 -5.24 3.94
C LEU A 315 -15.72 -5.31 3.55
N GLY A 316 -16.65 -5.30 4.52
CA GLY A 316 -18.10 -5.39 4.26
C GLY A 316 -18.53 -6.76 3.73
N LYS A 317 -17.85 -7.81 4.14
CA LYS A 317 -18.10 -9.20 3.69
C LYS A 317 -18.78 -10.03 4.78
#